data_9f6a482812180408aacce57133d078ec
#
_entry.id   9f6a482812180408aacce57133d078ec
#
_cell.length_a   1.000
_cell.length_b   1.000
_cell.length_c   1.000
_cell.angle_alpha   90.00
_cell.angle_beta   90.00
_cell.angle_gamma   90.00
#
_symmetry.space_group_name_H-M   'P 1'
#
loop_
_entity.id
_entity.type
_entity.pdbx_description
1 polymer ?
#
loop_
_entity_poly.entity_id
_entity_poly.type
_entity_poly.pdbx_seq_one_letter_code
_entity_poly.pdbx_strand_id
1 'polypeptide(L)'
;MQRKLLLISNSTNAGEEYLGWPRQFIQTFLAKNKVKNVLFIPYAGVNLAPEGPVKSFDVYEQRVAAVFQEFGCSIRSIHHELDPVAAVKSAEAIAVGGGNTFHLVKMMHDTGIMQAIREQALAGIPYMGWSAGANVACPTMKTTNDMPISEPS
;
A
#
# COMPACT_ATOMS: atom_id res chain seq x y z
N MET A 1 15.33 3.89 -15.84
CA MET A 1 13.92 4.28 -15.99
C MET A 1 13.49 5.23 -14.89
N GLN A 2 12.63 6.19 -15.23
CA GLN A 2 12.13 7.16 -14.27
C GLN A 2 11.15 6.49 -13.28
N ARG A 3 11.34 6.75 -11.99
CA ARG A 3 10.43 6.26 -10.94
C ARG A 3 9.09 6.98 -11.03
N LYS A 4 8.00 6.26 -10.76
CA LYS A 4 6.65 6.77 -10.73
C LYS A 4 6.08 6.56 -9.33
N LEU A 5 6.19 7.59 -8.50
CA LEU A 5 5.85 7.51 -7.08
C LEU A 5 4.79 8.54 -6.72
N LEU A 6 3.79 8.12 -5.96
CA LEU A 6 2.84 9.02 -5.31
C LEU A 6 2.86 8.69 -3.81
N LEU A 7 3.41 9.59 -3.01
CA LEU A 7 3.54 9.42 -1.56
C LEU A 7 2.62 10.41 -0.85
N ILE A 8 1.74 9.89 -0.02
CA ILE A 8 0.69 10.66 0.66
C ILE A 8 0.91 10.51 2.16
N SER A 9 1.00 11.64 2.88
CA SER A 9 1.35 11.66 4.30
C SER A 9 0.28 11.03 5.19
N ASN A 10 -1.00 11.22 4.84
CA ASN A 10 -2.12 10.60 5.56
C ASN A 10 -3.26 10.31 4.60
N SER A 11 -4.04 9.28 4.91
CA SER A 11 -5.15 8.88 4.06
C SER A 11 -6.37 9.78 4.16
N THR A 12 -6.60 10.36 5.34
CA THR A 12 -7.88 10.99 5.65
C THR A 12 -7.69 12.13 6.65
N ASN A 13 -8.24 13.30 6.33
CA ASN A 13 -8.32 14.40 7.29
C ASN A 13 -9.58 14.25 8.17
N ALA A 14 -9.58 14.88 9.33
CA ALA A 14 -10.72 14.84 10.24
C ALA A 14 -11.99 15.35 9.53
N GLY A 15 -13.07 14.58 9.64
CA GLY A 15 -14.36 14.92 9.04
C GLY A 15 -14.53 14.56 7.58
N GLU A 16 -13.50 14.03 6.95
CA GLU A 16 -13.56 13.58 5.55
C GLU A 16 -13.79 12.08 5.45
N GLU A 17 -14.28 11.65 4.29
CA GLU A 17 -14.34 10.22 3.98
C GLU A 17 -12.95 9.66 3.71
N TYR A 18 -12.84 8.33 3.77
CA TYR A 18 -11.58 7.63 3.57
C TYR A 18 -10.97 7.98 2.21
N LEU A 19 -9.70 8.39 2.22
CA LEU A 19 -8.97 8.87 1.05
C LEU A 19 -9.64 10.07 0.38
N GLY A 20 -10.43 10.87 1.12
CA GLY A 20 -11.19 11.96 0.55
C GLY A 20 -10.34 13.01 -0.14
N TRP A 21 -9.42 13.64 0.60
CA TRP A 21 -8.58 14.70 0.03
C TRP A 21 -7.59 14.20 -1.03
N PRO A 22 -7.02 12.98 -0.92
CA PRO A 22 -6.04 12.53 -1.94
C PRO A 22 -6.66 11.92 -3.19
N ARG A 23 -7.98 11.71 -3.24
CA ARG A 23 -8.64 11.03 -4.38
C ARG A 23 -8.26 11.61 -5.72
N GLN A 24 -8.27 12.93 -5.84
CA GLN A 24 -7.93 13.59 -7.09
C GLN A 24 -6.50 13.29 -7.52
N PHE A 25 -5.57 13.29 -6.58
CA PHE A 25 -4.16 12.98 -6.86
C PHE A 25 -3.99 11.53 -7.27
N ILE A 26 -4.67 10.61 -6.58
CA ILE A 26 -4.63 9.17 -6.90
C ILE A 26 -5.21 8.94 -8.29
N GLN A 27 -6.38 9.50 -8.57
CA GLN A 27 -7.05 9.35 -9.86
C GLN A 27 -6.18 9.86 -11.00
N THR A 28 -5.58 11.03 -10.85
CA THR A 28 -4.67 11.61 -11.85
C THR A 28 -3.45 10.73 -12.08
N PHE A 29 -2.86 10.22 -11.00
CA PHE A 29 -1.70 9.34 -11.05
C PHE A 29 -2.01 8.03 -11.79
N LEU A 30 -3.14 7.40 -11.48
CA LEU A 30 -3.57 6.16 -12.13
C LEU A 30 -3.87 6.39 -13.62
N ALA A 31 -4.57 7.46 -13.94
CA ALA A 31 -4.93 7.80 -15.32
C ALA A 31 -3.69 8.11 -16.16
N LYS A 32 -2.77 8.91 -15.61
CA LYS A 32 -1.52 9.26 -16.29
C LYS A 32 -0.68 8.03 -16.63
N ASN A 33 -0.69 7.04 -15.77
CA ASN A 33 0.08 5.81 -15.94
C ASN A 33 -0.74 4.68 -16.58
N LYS A 34 -1.97 4.96 -17.00
CA LYS A 34 -2.87 4.01 -17.69
C LYS A 34 -3.11 2.73 -16.90
N VAL A 35 -3.20 2.86 -15.58
CA VAL A 35 -3.37 1.73 -14.66
C VAL A 35 -4.84 1.29 -14.62
N LYS A 36 -5.08 -0.01 -14.71
CA LYS A 36 -6.40 -0.63 -14.57
C LYS A 36 -6.49 -1.56 -13.37
N ASN A 37 -5.38 -2.22 -13.04
CA ASN A 37 -5.33 -3.20 -11.97
C ASN A 37 -4.23 -2.84 -10.99
N VAL A 38 -4.58 -2.78 -9.69
CA VAL A 38 -3.64 -2.39 -8.64
C VAL A 38 -3.47 -3.55 -7.66
N LEU A 39 -2.22 -3.90 -7.38
CA LEU A 39 -1.89 -4.83 -6.30
C LEU A 39 -1.82 -4.03 -5.01
N PHE A 40 -2.68 -4.37 -4.05
CA PHE A 40 -2.76 -3.68 -2.77
C PHE A 40 -2.04 -4.47 -1.67
N ILE A 41 -1.28 -3.76 -0.85
CA ILE A 41 -0.53 -4.32 0.27
C ILE A 41 -1.12 -3.79 1.58
N PRO A 42 -1.90 -4.62 2.31
CA PRO A 42 -2.65 -4.20 3.49
C PRO A 42 -1.91 -4.40 4.81
N TYR A 43 -0.66 -4.82 4.79
CA TYR A 43 0.04 -5.38 5.96
C TYR A 43 0.16 -4.42 7.15
N ALA A 44 0.05 -3.12 6.96
CA ALA A 44 0.03 -2.16 8.07
C ALA A 44 -1.32 -2.12 8.80
N GLY A 45 -2.40 -2.52 8.15
CA GLY A 45 -3.75 -2.44 8.69
C GLY A 45 -4.14 -3.65 9.53
N VAL A 46 -3.54 -3.81 10.70
CA VAL A 46 -3.68 -5.01 11.54
C VAL A 46 -4.81 -4.92 12.56
N ASN A 47 -5.38 -3.73 12.79
CA ASN A 47 -6.37 -3.48 13.84
C ASN A 47 -7.74 -3.04 13.29
N LEU A 48 -8.10 -3.45 12.09
CA LEU A 48 -9.39 -3.07 11.48
C LEU A 48 -10.52 -4.04 11.82
N ALA A 49 -10.18 -5.23 12.32
CA ALA A 49 -11.16 -6.24 12.75
C ALA A 49 -10.67 -6.90 14.03
N PRO A 50 -11.59 -7.18 15.00
CA PRO A 50 -11.21 -7.82 16.26
C PRO A 50 -10.77 -9.28 16.09
N GLU A 51 -11.13 -9.92 14.97
CA GLU A 51 -10.78 -11.31 14.67
C GLU A 51 -9.31 -11.50 14.31
N GLY A 52 -8.55 -10.42 14.12
CA GLY A 52 -7.12 -10.49 13.90
C GLY A 52 -6.64 -9.91 12.56
N PRO A 53 -5.34 -10.07 12.26
CA PRO A 53 -4.74 -9.43 11.08
C PRO A 53 -5.33 -9.85 9.74
N VAL A 54 -5.57 -11.14 9.53
CA VAL A 54 -6.11 -11.62 8.23
C VAL A 54 -7.48 -11.01 7.95
N LYS A 55 -8.36 -10.99 8.95
CA LYS A 55 -9.67 -10.36 8.81
C LYS A 55 -9.54 -8.84 8.63
N SER A 56 -8.58 -8.23 9.30
CA SER A 56 -8.27 -6.80 9.10
C SER A 56 -7.86 -6.51 7.67
N PHE A 57 -7.07 -7.38 7.05
CA PHE A 57 -6.66 -7.24 5.65
C PHE A 57 -7.86 -7.35 4.70
N ASP A 58 -8.80 -8.25 4.98
CA ASP A 58 -10.03 -8.38 4.19
C ASP A 58 -10.85 -7.08 4.25
N VAL A 59 -11.03 -6.54 5.45
CA VAL A 59 -11.76 -5.27 5.65
C VAL A 59 -11.05 -4.14 4.93
N TYR A 60 -9.73 -4.09 4.99
CA TYR A 60 -8.93 -3.06 4.34
C TYR A 60 -9.05 -3.14 2.82
N GLU A 61 -8.95 -4.34 2.27
CA GLU A 61 -9.12 -4.56 0.83
C GLU A 61 -10.46 -4.04 0.35
N GLN A 62 -11.53 -4.37 1.06
CA GLN A 62 -12.88 -3.92 0.70
C GLN A 62 -13.00 -2.40 0.71
N ARG A 63 -12.42 -1.77 1.72
CA ARG A 63 -12.45 -0.31 1.87
C ARG A 63 -11.70 0.39 0.73
N VAL A 64 -10.52 -0.09 0.39
CA VAL A 64 -9.71 0.48 -0.69
C VAL A 64 -10.33 0.19 -2.05
N ALA A 65 -10.84 -1.02 -2.24
CA ALA A 65 -11.51 -1.40 -3.50
C ALA A 65 -12.70 -0.50 -3.81
N ALA A 66 -13.49 -0.15 -2.80
CA ALA A 66 -14.63 0.75 -2.97
C ALA A 66 -14.21 2.12 -3.50
N VAL A 67 -13.10 2.66 -3.01
CA VAL A 67 -12.56 3.95 -3.48
C VAL A 67 -12.01 3.83 -4.90
N PHE A 68 -11.20 2.80 -5.16
CA PHE A 68 -10.53 2.65 -6.46
C PHE A 68 -11.52 2.29 -7.57
N GLN A 69 -12.64 1.67 -7.23
CA GLN A 69 -13.72 1.40 -8.19
C GLN A 69 -14.24 2.70 -8.79
N GLU A 70 -14.29 3.78 -8.03
CA GLU A 70 -14.68 5.10 -8.53
C GLU A 70 -13.73 5.61 -9.62
N PHE A 71 -12.49 5.13 -9.63
CA PHE A 71 -11.47 5.49 -10.62
C PHE A 71 -11.43 4.53 -11.81
N GLY A 72 -12.31 3.53 -11.83
CA GLY A 72 -12.28 2.49 -12.84
C GLY A 72 -11.14 1.50 -12.70
N CYS A 73 -10.57 1.37 -11.51
CA CYS A 73 -9.46 0.47 -11.22
C CYS A 73 -9.88 -0.66 -10.29
N SER A 74 -9.39 -1.87 -10.56
CA SER A 74 -9.60 -3.01 -9.67
C SER A 74 -8.48 -3.09 -8.62
N ILE A 75 -8.83 -3.61 -7.45
CA ILE A 75 -7.89 -3.88 -6.35
C ILE A 75 -7.81 -5.38 -6.13
N ARG A 76 -6.60 -5.88 -5.98
CA ARG A 76 -6.33 -7.25 -5.55
C ARG A 76 -5.34 -7.19 -4.40
N SER A 77 -5.71 -7.75 -3.25
CA SER A 77 -4.82 -7.73 -2.08
C SER A 77 -3.83 -8.89 -2.11
N ILE A 78 -2.59 -8.57 -1.75
CA ILE A 78 -1.49 -9.54 -1.79
C ILE A 78 -1.68 -10.70 -0.80
N HIS A 79 -2.47 -10.50 0.27
CA HIS A 79 -2.65 -11.57 1.28
C HIS A 79 -3.43 -12.77 0.76
N HIS A 80 -4.08 -12.66 -0.39
CA HIS A 80 -4.71 -13.80 -1.07
C HIS A 80 -3.77 -14.57 -1.99
N GLU A 81 -2.57 -14.06 -2.24
CA GLU A 81 -1.64 -14.64 -3.21
C GLU A 81 -0.80 -15.75 -2.57
N LEU A 82 -0.68 -16.88 -3.27
CA LEU A 82 0.16 -17.99 -2.82
C LEU A 82 1.66 -17.65 -2.93
N ASP A 83 2.02 -16.85 -3.93
CA ASP A 83 3.39 -16.40 -4.14
C ASP A 83 3.42 -14.87 -4.18
N PRO A 84 3.63 -14.21 -3.03
CA PRO A 84 3.63 -12.75 -2.95
C PRO A 84 4.68 -12.09 -3.85
N VAL A 85 5.87 -12.67 -3.95
CA VAL A 85 6.95 -12.12 -4.78
C VAL A 85 6.55 -12.14 -6.26
N ALA A 86 5.97 -13.24 -6.74
CA ALA A 86 5.50 -13.34 -8.12
C ALA A 86 4.37 -12.32 -8.39
N ALA A 87 3.49 -12.13 -7.41
CA ALA A 87 2.41 -11.13 -7.51
C ALA A 87 2.97 -9.72 -7.70
N VAL A 88 4.00 -9.36 -6.92
CA VAL A 88 4.66 -8.05 -7.06
C VAL A 88 5.32 -7.92 -8.43
N LYS A 89 6.02 -8.93 -8.87
CA LYS A 89 6.75 -8.91 -10.17
C LYS A 89 5.82 -8.78 -11.37
N SER A 90 4.58 -9.24 -11.25
CA SER A 90 3.59 -9.15 -12.33
C SER A 90 2.63 -7.97 -12.18
N ALA A 91 2.78 -7.16 -11.13
CA ALA A 91 1.85 -6.07 -10.86
C ALA A 91 1.97 -4.95 -11.88
N GLU A 92 0.83 -4.43 -12.29
CA GLU A 92 0.71 -3.24 -13.15
C GLU A 92 1.00 -1.96 -12.36
N ALA A 93 0.58 -1.93 -11.10
CA ALA A 93 0.85 -0.86 -10.14
C ALA A 93 0.75 -1.43 -8.72
N ILE A 94 1.42 -0.80 -7.78
CA ILE A 94 1.48 -1.24 -6.39
C ILE A 94 0.98 -0.11 -5.49
N ALA A 95 0.03 -0.44 -4.60
CA ALA A 95 -0.47 0.48 -3.58
C ALA A 95 -0.21 -0.10 -2.19
N VAL A 96 0.44 0.66 -1.31
CA VAL A 96 0.73 0.24 0.06
C VAL A 96 -0.04 1.12 1.02
N GLY A 97 -0.92 0.51 1.80
CA GLY A 97 -1.78 1.22 2.73
C GLY A 97 -1.11 1.60 4.04
N GLY A 98 -1.74 2.52 4.75
CA GLY A 98 -1.29 2.98 6.06
C GLY A 98 -1.70 2.06 7.20
N GLY A 99 -1.21 2.40 8.39
CA GLY A 99 -1.43 1.66 9.63
C GLY A 99 -0.13 1.60 10.42
N ASN A 100 0.21 0.45 10.97
CA ASN A 100 1.44 0.27 11.73
C ASN A 100 2.63 0.00 10.81
N THR A 101 3.58 0.94 10.77
CA THR A 101 4.74 0.87 9.88
C THR A 101 5.66 -0.30 10.24
N PHE A 102 5.86 -0.58 11.52
CA PHE A 102 6.75 -1.67 11.96
C PHE A 102 6.22 -3.03 11.52
N HIS A 103 4.92 -3.26 11.66
CA HIS A 103 4.30 -4.50 11.19
C HIS A 103 4.39 -4.63 9.67
N LEU A 104 4.16 -3.54 8.94
CA LEU A 104 4.29 -3.52 7.49
C LEU A 104 5.70 -3.94 7.06
N VAL A 105 6.74 -3.34 7.64
CA VAL A 105 8.13 -3.66 7.32
C VAL A 105 8.44 -5.12 7.63
N LYS A 106 8.00 -5.61 8.80
CA LYS A 106 8.19 -7.01 9.16
C LYS A 106 7.60 -7.96 8.12
N MET A 107 6.35 -7.73 7.74
CA MET A 107 5.68 -8.58 6.75
C MET A 107 6.34 -8.49 5.37
N MET A 108 6.80 -7.31 4.98
CA MET A 108 7.49 -7.12 3.71
C MET A 108 8.81 -7.90 3.66
N HIS A 109 9.53 -7.97 4.79
CA HIS A 109 10.74 -8.79 4.90
C HIS A 109 10.41 -10.28 4.94
N ASP A 110 9.46 -10.69 5.77
CA ASP A 110 9.09 -12.09 5.95
C ASP A 110 8.58 -12.72 4.65
N THR A 111 7.84 -11.97 3.84
CA THR A 111 7.31 -12.44 2.55
C THR A 111 8.29 -12.28 1.39
N GLY A 112 9.38 -11.54 1.59
CA GLY A 112 10.37 -11.28 0.53
C GLY A 112 9.95 -10.19 -0.45
N ILE A 113 8.84 -9.50 -0.24
CA ILE A 113 8.35 -8.51 -1.21
C ILE A 113 9.06 -7.17 -1.14
N MET A 114 9.78 -6.87 -0.06
CA MET A 114 10.50 -5.60 0.07
C MET A 114 11.43 -5.37 -1.11
N GLN A 115 12.27 -6.35 -1.41
CA GLN A 115 13.21 -6.26 -2.53
C GLN A 115 12.48 -6.24 -3.89
N ALA A 116 11.45 -7.08 -4.03
CA ALA A 116 10.67 -7.14 -5.26
C ALA A 116 9.99 -5.79 -5.57
N ILE A 117 9.41 -5.14 -4.56
CA ILE A 117 8.78 -3.82 -4.71
C ILE A 117 9.82 -2.78 -5.13
N ARG A 118 10.99 -2.81 -4.48
CA ARG A 118 12.08 -1.89 -4.82
C ARG A 118 12.49 -2.04 -6.29
N GLU A 119 12.68 -3.27 -6.73
CA GLU A 119 13.05 -3.56 -8.12
C GLU A 119 11.99 -3.08 -9.10
N GLN A 120 10.71 -3.32 -8.81
CA GLN A 120 9.61 -2.89 -9.66
C GLN A 120 9.52 -1.36 -9.73
N ALA A 121 9.65 -0.66 -8.60
CA ALA A 121 9.62 0.79 -8.57
C ALA A 121 10.79 1.38 -9.36
N LEU A 122 11.98 0.81 -9.24
CA LEU A 122 13.17 1.24 -10.01
C LEU A 122 12.99 0.96 -11.50
N ALA A 123 12.24 -0.07 -11.87
CA ALA A 123 11.92 -0.38 -13.26
C ALA A 123 10.82 0.51 -13.85
N GLY A 124 10.24 1.40 -13.05
CA GLY A 124 9.22 2.33 -13.52
C GLY A 124 7.78 1.88 -13.32
N ILE A 125 7.54 0.81 -12.56
CA ILE A 125 6.18 0.39 -12.19
C ILE A 125 5.61 1.41 -11.20
N PRO A 126 4.42 1.96 -11.42
CA PRO A 126 3.82 2.93 -10.53
C PRO A 126 3.65 2.40 -9.11
N TYR A 127 4.14 3.16 -8.14
CA TYR A 127 4.01 2.88 -6.71
C TYR A 127 3.28 4.03 -6.03
N MET A 128 2.28 3.72 -5.24
CA MET A 128 1.66 4.69 -4.35
C MET A 128 1.62 4.16 -2.93
N GLY A 129 1.78 5.06 -1.95
CA GLY A 129 1.71 4.69 -0.55
C GLY A 129 1.17 5.84 0.26
N TRP A 130 0.35 5.53 1.27
CA TRP A 130 -0.15 6.54 2.19
C TRP A 130 0.19 6.15 3.62
N SER A 131 0.57 7.16 4.43
CA SER A 131 0.98 7.02 5.82
C SER A 131 2.15 6.03 5.94
N ALA A 132 1.95 4.85 6.55
CA ALA A 132 2.98 3.82 6.65
C ALA A 132 3.53 3.42 5.27
N GLY A 133 2.68 3.35 4.25
CA GLY A 133 3.10 3.04 2.88
C GLY A 133 4.00 4.11 2.28
N ALA A 134 3.86 5.36 2.68
CA ALA A 134 4.78 6.43 2.31
C ALA A 134 6.09 6.32 3.10
N ASN A 135 6.00 5.98 4.39
CA ASN A 135 7.17 5.84 5.26
C ASN A 135 8.17 4.79 4.74
N VAL A 136 7.68 3.65 4.25
CA VAL A 136 8.56 2.56 3.77
C VAL A 136 9.26 2.90 2.46
N ALA A 137 8.83 3.94 1.75
CA ALA A 137 9.51 4.42 0.55
C ALA A 137 10.69 5.33 0.89
N CYS A 138 10.84 5.72 2.17
CA CYS A 138 11.93 6.55 2.65
C CYS A 138 13.16 5.69 3.00
N PRO A 139 14.37 6.29 3.10
CA PRO A 139 15.58 5.54 3.45
C PRO A 139 15.53 4.83 4.79
N THR A 140 14.73 5.37 5.73
CA THR A 140 14.53 4.78 7.06
C THR A 140 13.12 5.07 7.53
N MET A 141 12.55 4.19 8.36
CA MET A 141 11.26 4.39 9.00
C MET A 141 11.34 5.03 10.40
N LYS A 142 12.51 5.53 10.79
CA LYS A 142 12.72 6.13 12.13
C LYS A 142 11.91 7.40 12.36
N THR A 143 11.31 7.94 11.33
CA THR A 143 10.43 9.12 11.42
C THR A 143 8.98 8.77 11.77
N THR A 144 8.62 7.48 11.82
CA THR A 144 7.27 7.07 12.20
C THR A 144 7.03 7.25 13.70
N ASN A 145 5.78 7.57 14.06
CA ASN A 145 5.33 7.63 15.44
C ASN A 145 4.54 6.37 15.85
N ASP A 146 4.51 5.35 15.01
CA ASP A 146 3.79 4.13 15.29
C ASP A 146 4.41 3.38 16.47
N MET A 147 3.56 2.71 17.25
CA MET A 147 4.01 1.81 18.30
C MET A 147 4.73 0.61 17.64
N PRO A 148 6.00 0.34 18.02
CA PRO A 148 6.71 -0.79 17.43
C PRO A 148 6.13 -2.11 17.93
N ILE A 149 5.63 -2.91 17.00
CA ILE A 149 5.16 -4.28 17.25
C ILE A 149 6.08 -5.30 16.58
N SER A 150 7.15 -4.82 15.93
CA SER A 150 8.24 -5.62 15.37
C SER A 150 9.51 -4.77 15.36
N GLU A 151 10.65 -5.40 15.22
CA GLU A 151 11.92 -4.69 15.18
C GLU A 151 12.01 -3.79 13.93
N PRO A 152 12.48 -2.55 14.09
CA PRO A 152 12.74 -1.69 12.92
C PRO A 152 13.92 -2.22 12.12
N SER A 153 13.84 -2.13 10.81
CA SER A 153 14.92 -2.51 9.90
C SER A 153 15.82 -1.34 9.57
#